data_8ff61a03b2080107868dafba79cea9a9
#
_entry.id   8ff61a03b2080107868dafba79cea9a9
#
_cell.length_a   1.000
_cell.length_b   1.000
_cell.length_c   1.000
_cell.angle_alpha   90.00
_cell.angle_beta   90.00
_cell.angle_gamma   90.00
#
_symmetry.space_group_name_H-M   'P 1'
#
loop_
_entity.id
_entity.type
_entity.pdbx_description
1 polymer ?
#
loop_
_entity_poly.entity_id
_entity_poly.type
_entity_poly.pdbx_seq_one_letter_code
_entity_poly.pdbx_strand_id
1 'polypeptide(L)'
;MSRITDDRIFYEAASKEIYKAVQSKLLLITNKSKPEISKLILQSLNDSDTTKSLLSGKLRDDFGLFGNVATVTINNIAKHISENIELSIAKSKKSGVMLSITVEVMPGDFKKILSVAGATYNSKGGPVDWLEWLITRGTQVVVGDYWLFPHAKGFTRSGGSSIMAEIKTVSRDPFRVDPNYAGTIDDNFITRAIQAKADEILDIVAIEIDRSIK
;
A
#
# COMPACT_ATOMS: atom_id res chain seq x y z
N MET A 1 17.33 -0.55 -51.07
CA MET A 1 17.18 0.46 -49.99
C MET A 1 15.72 0.77 -49.56
N SER A 2 14.68 0.19 -50.21
CA SER A 2 13.27 0.56 -49.96
C SER A 2 12.62 -0.13 -48.75
N ARG A 3 12.99 -1.36 -48.41
CA ARG A 3 12.32 -2.13 -47.32
C ARG A 3 12.38 -1.51 -45.93
N ILE A 4 13.49 -0.92 -45.50
CA ILE A 4 13.67 -0.36 -44.15
C ILE A 4 12.79 0.90 -43.96
N THR A 5 12.57 1.66 -44.99
CA THR A 5 11.74 2.89 -44.95
C THR A 5 10.25 2.52 -44.83
N ASP A 6 9.82 1.48 -45.55
CA ASP A 6 8.43 0.99 -45.53
C ASP A 6 8.06 0.38 -44.17
N ASP A 7 8.96 -0.39 -43.58
CA ASP A 7 8.75 -0.95 -42.25
C ASP A 7 8.59 0.13 -41.18
N ARG A 8 9.40 1.19 -41.22
CA ARG A 8 9.32 2.29 -40.25
C ARG A 8 7.99 3.05 -40.36
N ILE A 9 7.53 3.35 -41.55
CA ILE A 9 6.25 4.02 -41.80
C ILE A 9 5.09 3.13 -41.30
N PHE A 10 5.16 1.83 -41.56
CA PHE A 10 4.19 0.86 -41.05
C PHE A 10 4.12 0.83 -39.53
N TYR A 11 5.29 0.77 -38.87
CA TYR A 11 5.33 0.76 -37.38
C TYR A 11 4.83 2.08 -36.79
N GLU A 12 5.11 3.22 -37.39
CA GLU A 12 4.60 4.52 -36.94
C GLU A 12 3.09 4.61 -37.09
N ALA A 13 2.53 4.14 -38.19
CA ALA A 13 1.09 4.12 -38.44
C ALA A 13 0.38 3.15 -37.47
N ALA A 14 0.89 1.93 -37.33
CA ALA A 14 0.37 0.94 -36.38
C ALA A 14 0.38 1.44 -34.93
N SER A 15 1.48 2.07 -34.49
CA SER A 15 1.60 2.68 -33.17
C SER A 15 0.55 3.75 -32.93
N LYS A 16 0.27 4.57 -33.94
CA LYS A 16 -0.73 5.63 -33.82
C LYS A 16 -2.14 5.08 -33.64
N GLU A 17 -2.49 4.03 -34.39
CA GLU A 17 -3.80 3.40 -34.27
C GLU A 17 -3.95 2.63 -32.95
N ILE A 18 -2.95 1.89 -32.53
CA ILE A 18 -2.93 1.21 -31.23
C ILE A 18 -3.05 2.25 -30.09
N TYR A 19 -2.31 3.36 -30.15
CA TYR A 19 -2.41 4.43 -29.17
C TYR A 19 -3.84 4.97 -29.05
N LYS A 20 -4.48 5.27 -30.16
CA LYS A 20 -5.86 5.77 -30.18
C LYS A 20 -6.84 4.74 -29.61
N ALA A 21 -6.69 3.48 -30.00
CA ALA A 21 -7.55 2.40 -29.54
C ALA A 21 -7.44 2.23 -28.01
N VAL A 22 -6.23 2.15 -27.48
CA VAL A 22 -6.00 2.05 -26.02
C VAL A 22 -6.47 3.31 -25.30
N GLN A 23 -6.13 4.50 -25.80
CA GLN A 23 -6.53 5.75 -25.18
C GLN A 23 -8.05 5.91 -25.09
N SER A 24 -8.79 5.52 -26.14
CA SER A 24 -10.26 5.58 -26.15
C SER A 24 -10.92 4.64 -25.15
N LYS A 25 -10.24 3.57 -24.74
CA LYS A 25 -10.73 2.54 -23.81
C LYS A 25 -10.03 2.57 -22.45
N LEU A 26 -9.15 3.53 -22.20
CA LEU A 26 -8.28 3.57 -21.00
C LEU A 26 -9.09 3.50 -19.70
N LEU A 27 -10.18 4.26 -19.60
CA LEU A 27 -11.05 4.25 -18.42
C LEU A 27 -11.72 2.89 -18.21
N LEU A 28 -12.15 2.24 -19.29
CA LEU A 28 -12.75 0.91 -19.23
C LEU A 28 -11.72 -0.13 -18.76
N ILE A 29 -10.50 -0.09 -19.32
CA ILE A 29 -9.40 -0.97 -18.94
C ILE A 29 -9.08 -0.77 -17.46
N THR A 30 -8.91 0.49 -17.02
CA THR A 30 -8.66 0.82 -15.62
C THR A 30 -9.72 0.22 -14.70
N ASN A 31 -11.00 0.45 -15.00
CA ASN A 31 -12.10 -0.03 -14.17
C ASN A 31 -12.20 -1.55 -14.12
N LYS A 32 -11.89 -2.24 -15.22
CA LYS A 32 -11.86 -3.72 -15.25
C LYS A 32 -10.67 -4.32 -14.53
N SER A 33 -9.51 -3.65 -14.55
CA SER A 33 -8.30 -4.14 -13.87
C SER A 33 -8.37 -3.95 -12.34
N LYS A 34 -9.05 -2.92 -11.84
CA LYS A 34 -9.13 -2.57 -10.42
C LYS A 34 -9.50 -3.74 -9.49
N PRO A 35 -10.53 -4.56 -9.75
CA PRO A 35 -10.91 -5.64 -8.83
C PRO A 35 -9.82 -6.70 -8.68
N GLU A 36 -9.18 -7.11 -9.78
CA GLU A 36 -8.10 -8.11 -9.76
C GLU A 36 -6.86 -7.57 -9.06
N ILE A 37 -6.48 -6.32 -9.35
CA ILE A 37 -5.36 -5.66 -8.69
C ILE A 37 -5.64 -5.50 -7.19
N SER A 38 -6.87 -5.13 -6.79
CA SER A 38 -7.26 -5.03 -5.39
C SER A 38 -7.08 -6.35 -4.65
N LYS A 39 -7.53 -7.45 -5.25
CA LYS A 39 -7.40 -8.79 -4.69
C LYS A 39 -5.94 -9.18 -4.52
N LEU A 40 -5.12 -8.90 -5.52
CA LEU A 40 -3.69 -9.19 -5.52
C LEU A 40 -2.95 -8.41 -4.42
N ILE A 41 -3.25 -7.11 -4.28
CA ILE A 41 -2.66 -6.25 -3.24
C ILE A 41 -3.11 -6.72 -1.85
N LEU A 42 -4.40 -7.03 -1.67
CA LEU A 42 -4.90 -7.53 -0.39
C LEU A 42 -4.21 -8.83 0.01
N GLN A 43 -4.03 -9.74 -0.93
CA GLN A 43 -3.28 -10.98 -0.69
C GLN A 43 -1.83 -10.66 -0.27
N SER A 44 -1.13 -9.81 -1.01
CA SER A 44 0.25 -9.42 -0.69
C SER A 44 0.37 -8.76 0.69
N LEU A 45 -0.58 -7.88 1.05
CA LEU A 45 -0.63 -7.28 2.38
C LEU A 45 -0.81 -8.34 3.46
N ASN A 46 -1.74 -9.28 3.29
CA ASN A 46 -2.00 -10.34 4.26
C ASN A 46 -0.82 -11.30 4.43
N ASP A 47 -0.06 -11.54 3.37
CA ASP A 47 1.13 -12.40 3.39
C ASP A 47 2.33 -11.72 4.08
N SER A 48 2.30 -10.40 4.26
CA SER A 48 3.41 -9.67 4.90
C SER A 48 3.55 -10.00 6.38
N ASP A 49 4.80 -10.10 6.85
CA ASP A 49 5.07 -10.35 8.28
C ASP A 49 4.58 -9.23 9.18
N THR A 50 4.55 -8.00 8.66
CA THR A 50 3.98 -6.85 9.37
C THR A 50 2.49 -7.06 9.64
N THR A 51 1.70 -7.45 8.62
CA THR A 51 0.27 -7.74 8.80
C THR A 51 0.05 -8.91 9.75
N LYS A 52 0.81 -9.99 9.62
CA LYS A 52 0.73 -11.14 10.55
C LYS A 52 0.98 -10.69 11.99
N SER A 53 1.99 -9.83 12.20
CA SER A 53 2.30 -9.28 13.52
C SER A 53 1.23 -8.32 14.05
N LEU A 54 0.55 -7.57 13.19
CA LEU A 54 -0.60 -6.73 13.54
C LEU A 54 -1.84 -7.54 13.92
N LEU A 55 -2.03 -8.71 13.30
CA LEU A 55 -3.20 -9.55 13.54
C LEU A 55 -3.06 -10.39 14.82
N SER A 56 -1.88 -10.95 15.10
CA SER A 56 -1.68 -11.92 16.18
C SER A 56 -0.27 -11.93 16.79
N GLY A 57 0.54 -10.93 16.50
CA GLY A 57 1.94 -10.88 16.96
C GLY A 57 2.26 -9.66 17.80
N LYS A 58 3.57 -9.36 17.87
CA LYS A 58 4.13 -8.30 18.70
C LYS A 58 3.51 -6.92 18.42
N LEU A 59 3.33 -6.54 17.14
CA LEU A 59 2.75 -5.23 16.81
C LEU A 59 1.33 -5.06 17.32
N ARG A 60 0.52 -6.15 17.32
CA ARG A 60 -0.81 -6.12 17.92
C ARG A 60 -0.74 -5.75 19.39
N ASP A 61 0.19 -6.36 20.12
CA ASP A 61 0.37 -6.13 21.55
C ASP A 61 0.95 -4.75 21.80
N ASP A 62 1.98 -4.37 21.05
CA ASP A 62 2.67 -3.08 21.17
C ASP A 62 1.73 -1.90 20.93
N PHE A 63 0.86 -1.99 19.93
CA PHE A 63 -0.12 -0.94 19.64
C PHE A 63 -1.44 -1.10 20.40
N GLY A 64 -1.62 -2.19 21.16
CA GLY A 64 -2.86 -2.44 21.89
C GLY A 64 -4.07 -2.66 20.99
N LEU A 65 -3.87 -3.21 19.79
CA LEU A 65 -4.95 -3.47 18.85
C LEU A 65 -5.84 -4.61 19.35
N PHE A 66 -7.14 -4.41 19.35
CA PHE A 66 -8.11 -5.37 19.84
C PHE A 66 -9.19 -5.68 18.80
N GLY A 67 -9.87 -6.81 18.99
CA GLY A 67 -10.93 -7.22 18.08
C GLY A 67 -10.42 -7.37 16.64
N ASN A 68 -11.13 -6.76 15.72
CA ASN A 68 -10.85 -6.82 14.29
C ASN A 68 -10.27 -5.52 13.71
N VAL A 69 -9.78 -4.59 14.55
CA VAL A 69 -9.28 -3.28 14.10
C VAL A 69 -8.22 -3.43 13.01
N ALA A 70 -7.20 -4.26 13.24
CA ALA A 70 -6.14 -4.47 12.24
C ALA A 70 -6.71 -5.03 10.93
N THR A 71 -7.57 -6.04 10.98
CA THR A 71 -8.20 -6.66 9.80
C THR A 71 -9.01 -5.63 9.00
N VAL A 72 -9.84 -4.84 9.68
CA VAL A 72 -10.66 -3.79 9.04
C VAL A 72 -9.75 -2.75 8.39
N THR A 73 -8.71 -2.33 9.08
CA THR A 73 -7.76 -1.34 8.54
C THR A 73 -7.03 -1.86 7.30
N ILE A 74 -6.52 -3.10 7.32
CA ILE A 74 -5.84 -3.70 6.16
C ILE A 74 -6.78 -3.80 4.94
N ASN A 75 -8.03 -4.23 5.15
CA ASN A 75 -9.03 -4.27 4.08
C ASN A 75 -9.32 -2.87 3.52
N ASN A 76 -9.44 -1.86 4.38
CA ASN A 76 -9.67 -0.49 3.96
C ASN A 76 -8.46 0.10 3.21
N ILE A 77 -7.24 -0.23 3.62
CA ILE A 77 -6.02 0.14 2.89
C ILE A 77 -6.05 -0.46 1.47
N ALA A 78 -6.28 -1.78 1.35
CA ALA A 78 -6.34 -2.43 0.04
C ALA A 78 -7.43 -1.84 -0.87
N LYS A 79 -8.61 -1.60 -0.31
CA LYS A 79 -9.71 -0.95 -1.02
C LYS A 79 -9.31 0.45 -1.49
N HIS A 80 -8.75 1.26 -0.59
CA HIS A 80 -8.33 2.63 -0.92
C HIS A 80 -7.29 2.64 -2.04
N ILE A 81 -6.29 1.75 -1.97
CA ILE A 81 -5.26 1.62 -3.02
C ILE A 81 -5.92 1.31 -4.36
N SER A 82 -6.83 0.33 -4.40
CA SER A 82 -7.49 -0.08 -5.65
C SER A 82 -8.36 1.02 -6.28
N GLU A 83 -8.98 1.85 -5.47
CA GLU A 83 -9.78 2.98 -5.93
C GLU A 83 -8.91 4.07 -6.57
N ASN A 84 -7.65 4.18 -6.17
CA ASN A 84 -6.70 5.19 -6.63
C ASN A 84 -5.67 4.65 -7.64
N ILE A 85 -5.97 3.58 -8.34
CA ILE A 85 -5.15 3.10 -9.45
C ILE A 85 -5.44 3.98 -10.68
N GLU A 86 -4.39 4.51 -11.27
CA GLU A 86 -4.45 5.29 -12.50
C GLU A 86 -3.60 4.65 -13.59
N LEU A 87 -4.13 4.59 -14.80
CA LEU A 87 -3.41 4.17 -15.98
C LEU A 87 -3.18 5.38 -16.88
N SER A 88 -1.95 5.52 -17.33
CA SER A 88 -1.61 6.52 -18.36
C SER A 88 -0.90 5.86 -19.54
N ILE A 89 -1.06 6.46 -20.72
CA ILE A 89 -0.43 6.00 -21.94
C ILE A 89 0.30 7.15 -22.59
N ALA A 90 1.54 6.91 -22.99
CA ALA A 90 2.35 7.88 -23.70
C ALA A 90 2.99 7.25 -24.94
N LYS A 91 3.21 8.08 -25.96
CA LYS A 91 4.06 7.68 -27.09
C LYS A 91 5.50 7.58 -26.62
N SER A 92 6.13 6.45 -26.87
CA SER A 92 7.53 6.30 -26.52
C SER A 92 8.42 7.21 -27.35
N LYS A 93 9.38 7.86 -26.67
CA LYS A 93 10.44 8.62 -27.31
C LYS A 93 11.67 7.77 -27.64
N LYS A 94 11.69 6.50 -27.16
CA LYS A 94 12.80 5.57 -27.39
C LYS A 94 12.62 4.85 -28.72
N SER A 95 13.70 4.77 -29.51
CA SER A 95 13.71 3.99 -30.74
C SER A 95 13.40 2.52 -30.44
N GLY A 96 12.47 1.94 -31.22
CA GLY A 96 12.05 0.54 -31.07
C GLY A 96 10.94 0.26 -30.05
N VAL A 97 10.52 1.26 -29.25
CA VAL A 97 9.37 1.12 -28.34
C VAL A 97 8.24 2.01 -28.85
N MET A 98 7.10 1.42 -29.17
CA MET A 98 5.98 2.16 -29.78
C MET A 98 5.15 2.94 -28.77
N LEU A 99 4.89 2.36 -27.60
CA LEU A 99 4.03 2.92 -26.57
C LEU A 99 4.61 2.64 -25.17
N SER A 100 4.35 3.53 -24.25
CA SER A 100 4.63 3.33 -22.83
C SER A 100 3.30 3.40 -22.07
N ILE A 101 3.03 2.38 -21.30
CA ILE A 101 1.88 2.34 -20.38
C ILE A 101 2.45 2.41 -18.97
N THR A 102 1.93 3.37 -18.20
CA THR A 102 2.30 3.54 -16.80
C THR A 102 1.11 3.19 -15.94
N VAL A 103 1.32 2.33 -14.97
CA VAL A 103 0.36 1.97 -13.93
C VAL A 103 0.79 2.67 -12.67
N GLU A 104 0.05 3.67 -12.25
CA GLU A 104 0.27 4.34 -10.96
C GLU A 104 -0.66 3.71 -9.93
N VAL A 105 -0.04 3.11 -8.92
CA VAL A 105 -0.74 2.54 -7.78
C VAL A 105 -0.48 3.47 -6.62
N MET A 106 -1.51 4.17 -6.20
CA MET A 106 -1.42 5.14 -5.12
C MET A 106 -0.55 6.37 -5.45
N PRO A 107 -1.06 7.32 -6.24
CA PRO A 107 -0.33 8.57 -6.47
C PRO A 107 -0.16 9.34 -5.15
N GLY A 108 1.05 9.28 -4.63
CA GLY A 108 1.72 10.31 -3.84
C GLY A 108 1.19 10.72 -2.48
N ASP A 109 -0.02 10.41 -2.05
CA ASP A 109 -0.52 10.94 -0.78
C ASP A 109 -0.97 9.88 0.22
N PHE A 110 -0.08 9.49 1.12
CA PHE A 110 -0.38 8.63 2.27
C PHE A 110 -1.41 9.22 3.24
N LYS A 111 -1.73 10.52 3.19
CA LYS A 111 -2.70 11.15 4.10
C LYS A 111 -4.06 10.46 4.07
N LYS A 112 -4.50 10.06 2.89
CA LYS A 112 -5.78 9.36 2.76
C LYS A 112 -5.74 7.96 3.38
N ILE A 113 -4.60 7.26 3.28
CA ILE A 113 -4.40 5.97 3.95
C ILE A 113 -4.38 6.14 5.46
N LEU A 114 -3.73 7.18 5.97
CA LEU A 114 -3.71 7.48 7.40
C LEU A 114 -5.10 7.83 7.96
N SER A 115 -6.05 8.17 7.10
CA SER A 115 -7.42 8.49 7.49
C SER A 115 -8.42 7.34 7.32
N VAL A 116 -7.97 6.15 6.87
CA VAL A 116 -8.88 5.00 6.75
C VAL A 116 -9.41 4.55 8.12
N ALA A 117 -10.62 3.99 8.12
CA ALA A 117 -11.22 3.53 9.38
C ALA A 117 -10.32 2.49 10.06
N GLY A 118 -10.01 2.72 11.33
CA GLY A 118 -9.15 1.90 12.16
C GLY A 118 -7.66 2.30 12.17
N ALA A 119 -7.22 3.22 11.30
CA ALA A 119 -5.84 3.75 11.29
C ALA A 119 -5.47 4.42 12.63
N THR A 120 -6.46 5.01 13.27
CA THR A 120 -6.37 5.61 14.60
C THR A 120 -7.45 4.99 15.48
N TYR A 121 -7.17 4.74 16.74
CA TYR A 121 -8.17 4.38 17.72
C TYR A 121 -8.05 5.22 18.99
N ASN A 122 -9.16 5.40 19.71
CA ASN A 122 -9.19 6.16 20.95
C ASN A 122 -8.87 5.25 22.14
N SER A 123 -7.76 5.53 22.81
CA SER A 123 -7.40 4.95 24.10
C SER A 123 -7.86 5.89 25.24
N LYS A 124 -7.70 5.44 26.50
CA LYS A 124 -7.94 6.32 27.65
C LYS A 124 -6.97 7.51 27.72
N GLY A 125 -5.79 7.37 27.15
CA GLY A 125 -4.76 8.41 27.11
C GLY A 125 -4.88 9.34 25.90
N GLY A 126 -5.86 9.14 25.03
CA GLY A 126 -6.06 9.90 23.80
C GLY A 126 -6.00 9.05 22.53
N PRO A 127 -5.99 9.69 21.37
CA PRO A 127 -5.89 8.99 20.10
C PRO A 127 -4.51 8.31 19.94
N VAL A 128 -4.51 7.13 19.38
CA VAL A 128 -3.31 6.36 19.02
C VAL A 128 -3.25 6.21 17.52
N ASP A 129 -2.34 6.93 16.88
CA ASP A 129 -2.15 6.96 15.43
C ASP A 129 -1.18 5.86 15.00
N TRP A 130 -1.50 4.62 15.35
CA TRP A 130 -0.61 3.48 15.19
C TRP A 130 -0.15 3.26 13.74
N LEU A 131 -1.05 3.50 12.76
CA LEU A 131 -0.71 3.33 11.36
C LEU A 131 0.28 4.39 10.89
N GLU A 132 0.11 5.64 11.31
CA GLU A 132 1.09 6.70 11.02
C GLU A 132 2.46 6.33 11.60
N TRP A 133 2.50 5.90 12.85
CA TRP A 133 3.76 5.50 13.48
C TRP A 133 4.45 4.39 12.71
N LEU A 134 3.68 3.39 12.28
CA LEU A 134 4.21 2.23 11.58
C LEU A 134 4.79 2.56 10.20
N ILE A 135 4.15 3.46 9.45
CA ILE A 135 4.50 3.68 8.04
C ILE A 135 5.26 4.98 7.75
N THR A 136 5.39 5.89 8.73
CA THR A 136 6.03 7.19 8.50
C THR A 136 7.19 7.51 9.44
N ARG A 137 7.16 6.98 10.67
CA ARG A 137 8.11 7.39 11.72
C ARG A 137 9.41 6.60 11.75
N GLY A 138 9.48 5.50 11.02
CA GLY A 138 10.64 4.61 11.05
C GLY A 138 10.91 4.13 12.48
N THR A 139 12.17 4.16 12.90
CA THR A 139 12.61 3.78 14.25
C THR A 139 12.66 4.96 15.23
N GLN A 140 12.04 6.08 14.92
CA GLN A 140 12.01 7.24 15.79
C GLN A 140 11.22 6.95 17.07
N VAL A 141 11.57 7.66 18.14
CA VAL A 141 10.79 7.63 19.38
C VAL A 141 9.42 8.23 19.11
N VAL A 142 8.38 7.45 19.32
CA VAL A 142 7.01 7.86 19.06
C VAL A 142 6.34 8.37 20.33
N VAL A 143 6.65 7.74 21.46
CA VAL A 143 6.12 8.11 22.76
C VAL A 143 7.28 8.13 23.75
N GLY A 144 7.61 9.33 24.25
CA GLY A 144 8.71 9.54 25.19
C GLY A 144 8.34 9.32 26.65
N ASP A 145 7.06 9.48 27.00
CA ASP A 145 6.59 9.58 28.38
C ASP A 145 5.80 8.37 28.87
N TYR A 146 5.78 7.26 28.09
CA TYR A 146 5.04 6.07 28.43
C TYR A 146 5.86 4.80 28.33
N TRP A 147 5.63 3.88 29.27
CA TRP A 147 6.14 2.51 29.21
C TRP A 147 5.11 1.59 28.57
N LEU A 148 5.60 0.70 27.71
CA LEU A 148 4.83 -0.42 27.23
C LEU A 148 5.11 -1.63 28.14
N PHE A 149 4.06 -2.18 28.73
CA PHE A 149 4.13 -3.43 29.48
C PHE A 149 3.49 -4.55 28.64
N PRO A 150 4.27 -5.30 27.85
CA PRO A 150 3.77 -6.44 27.12
C PRO A 150 3.32 -7.53 28.10
N HIS A 151 2.21 -8.19 27.81
CA HIS A 151 1.66 -9.27 28.63
C HIS A 151 1.36 -8.91 30.09
N ALA A 152 1.11 -7.66 30.39
CA ALA A 152 0.72 -7.26 31.72
C ALA A 152 -0.59 -7.93 32.11
N LYS A 153 -0.55 -8.79 33.15
CA LYS A 153 -1.74 -9.36 33.80
C LYS A 153 -2.45 -8.23 34.56
N GLY A 154 -3.25 -7.46 33.87
CA GLY A 154 -3.99 -6.36 34.45
C GLY A 154 -5.07 -5.88 33.50
N PHE A 155 -6.11 -5.30 34.07
CA PHE A 155 -7.31 -4.89 33.39
C PHE A 155 -7.03 -3.91 32.23
N THR A 156 -6.79 -4.45 31.04
CA THR A 156 -6.98 -3.67 29.82
C THR A 156 -8.47 -3.70 29.50
N ARG A 157 -9.16 -2.57 29.57
CA ARG A 157 -10.57 -2.47 29.15
C ARG A 157 -10.79 -2.82 27.69
N SER A 158 -9.72 -2.89 26.92
CA SER A 158 -9.73 -3.20 25.50
C SER A 158 -9.44 -4.66 25.16
N GLY A 159 -9.16 -5.51 26.16
CA GLY A 159 -8.81 -6.92 25.90
C GLY A 159 -7.43 -7.13 25.25
N GLY A 160 -6.64 -6.07 25.11
CA GLY A 160 -5.25 -6.17 24.65
C GLY A 160 -4.34 -6.75 25.73
N SER A 161 -3.23 -7.37 25.31
CA SER A 161 -2.24 -7.98 26.21
C SER A 161 -1.17 -7.00 26.71
N SER A 162 -1.23 -5.73 26.26
CA SER A 162 -0.24 -4.71 26.62
C SER A 162 -0.89 -3.47 27.22
N ILE A 163 -0.21 -2.85 28.16
CA ILE A 163 -0.65 -1.61 28.82
C ILE A 163 0.43 -0.55 28.59
N MET A 164 0.02 0.63 28.09
CA MET A 164 0.83 1.84 28.17
C MET A 164 0.54 2.56 29.48
N ALA A 165 1.55 2.78 30.30
CA ALA A 165 1.45 3.53 31.54
C ALA A 165 2.38 4.73 31.51
N GLU A 166 1.88 5.89 31.99
CA GLU A 166 2.67 7.11 32.12
C GLU A 166 3.86 6.91 33.05
N ILE A 167 5.00 7.38 32.62
CA ILE A 167 6.23 7.28 33.40
C ILE A 167 6.31 8.44 34.35
N LYS A 168 6.05 8.15 35.62
CA LYS A 168 6.22 9.14 36.68
C LYS A 168 7.65 9.22 37.21
N THR A 169 8.52 8.30 36.81
CA THR A 169 9.92 8.24 37.25
C THR A 169 10.79 7.64 36.17
N VAL A 170 11.79 8.40 35.77
CA VAL A 170 12.93 8.06 34.90
C VAL A 170 12.84 6.75 34.14
N SER A 171 12.26 6.81 32.94
CA SER A 171 12.32 5.70 32.00
C SER A 171 13.57 5.78 31.14
N ARG A 172 14.18 4.63 30.90
CA ARG A 172 15.36 4.50 30.04
C ARG A 172 15.02 4.08 28.60
N ASP A 173 13.82 3.56 28.33
CA ASP A 173 13.45 3.02 27.02
C ASP A 173 12.11 3.59 26.51
N PRO A 174 12.16 4.73 25.80
CA PRO A 174 10.99 5.29 25.16
C PRO A 174 10.41 4.34 24.09
N PHE A 175 9.09 4.35 23.92
CA PHE A 175 8.45 3.49 22.94
C PHE A 175 8.89 3.82 21.50
N ARG A 176 9.28 2.80 20.77
CA ARG A 176 9.63 2.84 19.35
C ARG A 176 8.93 1.68 18.65
N VAL A 177 8.60 1.89 17.38
CA VAL A 177 8.19 0.78 16.54
C VAL A 177 9.38 -0.17 16.35
N ASP A 178 9.14 -1.46 16.44
CA ASP A 178 10.18 -2.47 16.23
C ASP A 178 10.83 -2.28 14.84
N PRO A 179 12.17 -2.18 14.76
CA PRO A 179 12.88 -1.92 13.52
C PRO A 179 12.55 -2.90 12.38
N ASN A 180 12.17 -4.14 12.71
CA ASN A 180 11.80 -5.15 11.71
C ASN A 180 10.50 -4.82 10.96
N TYR A 181 9.64 -3.99 11.55
CA TYR A 181 8.35 -3.60 11.02
C TYR A 181 8.26 -2.12 10.68
N ALA A 182 9.14 -1.32 11.27
CA ALA A 182 9.16 0.12 11.08
C ALA A 182 9.31 0.50 9.60
N GLY A 183 8.56 1.52 9.15
CA GLY A 183 8.62 2.01 7.79
C GLY A 183 8.74 3.52 7.71
N THR A 184 9.06 3.98 6.52
CA THR A 184 9.04 5.39 6.12
C THR A 184 7.98 5.59 5.04
N ILE A 185 7.73 6.82 4.63
CA ILE A 185 6.77 7.12 3.55
C ILE A 185 7.15 6.35 2.27
N ASP A 186 8.43 6.26 1.96
CA ASP A 186 8.92 5.66 0.72
C ASP A 186 9.13 4.14 0.83
N ASP A 187 9.35 3.63 2.04
CA ASP A 187 9.60 2.21 2.28
C ASP A 187 8.88 1.72 3.54
N ASN A 188 7.72 1.12 3.35
CA ASN A 188 6.90 0.53 4.40
C ASN A 188 6.21 -0.74 3.89
N PHE A 189 5.49 -1.44 4.77
CA PHE A 189 4.88 -2.72 4.42
C PHE A 189 3.85 -2.61 3.27
N ILE A 190 3.23 -1.43 3.09
CA ILE A 190 2.26 -1.19 2.00
C ILE A 190 3.00 -1.04 0.68
N THR A 191 4.03 -0.19 0.63
CA THR A 191 4.83 0.01 -0.59
C THR A 191 5.54 -1.27 -1.00
N ARG A 192 6.09 -2.02 -0.05
CA ARG A 192 6.71 -3.33 -0.30
C ARG A 192 5.71 -4.36 -0.84
N ALA A 193 4.48 -4.40 -0.30
CA ALA A 193 3.43 -5.30 -0.78
C ALA A 193 3.02 -4.99 -2.23
N ILE A 194 2.92 -3.71 -2.59
CA ILE A 194 2.64 -3.28 -3.96
C ILE A 194 3.79 -3.66 -4.89
N GLN A 195 5.02 -3.34 -4.48
CA GLN A 195 6.22 -3.59 -5.28
C GLN A 195 6.45 -5.09 -5.53
N ALA A 196 6.19 -5.93 -4.53
CA ALA A 196 6.29 -7.38 -4.66
C ALA A 196 5.34 -7.97 -5.71
N LYS A 197 4.31 -7.22 -6.12
CA LYS A 197 3.30 -7.62 -7.10
C LYS A 197 3.32 -6.77 -8.38
N ALA A 198 4.36 -5.99 -8.60
CA ALA A 198 4.43 -5.05 -9.72
C ALA A 198 4.29 -5.75 -11.07
N ASP A 199 4.98 -6.86 -11.29
CA ASP A 199 4.92 -7.61 -12.55
C ASP A 199 3.53 -8.21 -12.78
N GLU A 200 2.93 -8.82 -11.74
CA GLU A 200 1.58 -9.38 -11.82
C GLU A 200 0.51 -8.30 -12.07
N ILE A 201 0.70 -7.09 -11.52
CA ILE A 201 -0.16 -5.93 -11.80
C ILE A 201 -0.07 -5.52 -13.27
N LEU A 202 1.14 -5.47 -13.82
CA LEU A 202 1.36 -5.16 -15.24
C LEU A 202 0.72 -6.22 -16.15
N ASP A 203 0.84 -7.51 -15.80
CA ASP A 203 0.21 -8.60 -16.55
C ASP A 203 -1.32 -8.48 -16.57
N ILE A 204 -1.96 -8.16 -15.43
CA ILE A 204 -3.41 -7.93 -15.36
C ILE A 204 -3.82 -6.82 -16.34
N VAL A 205 -3.09 -5.71 -16.34
CA VAL A 205 -3.36 -4.58 -17.23
C VAL A 205 -3.15 -4.96 -18.70
N ALA A 206 -2.07 -5.68 -19.02
CA ALA A 206 -1.78 -6.15 -20.37
C ALA A 206 -2.89 -7.06 -20.92
N ILE A 207 -3.38 -7.99 -20.11
CA ILE A 207 -4.51 -8.88 -20.45
C ILE A 207 -5.78 -8.08 -20.74
N GLU A 208 -6.10 -7.08 -19.90
CA GLU A 208 -7.30 -6.26 -20.11
C GLU A 208 -7.17 -5.34 -21.34
N ILE A 209 -5.97 -4.90 -21.68
CA ILE A 209 -5.70 -4.17 -22.93
C ILE A 209 -5.99 -5.07 -24.12
N ASP A 210 -5.43 -6.29 -24.16
CA ASP A 210 -5.64 -7.24 -25.25
C ASP A 210 -7.13 -7.59 -25.46
N ARG A 211 -7.84 -7.85 -24.36
CA ARG A 211 -9.29 -8.10 -24.39
C ARG A 211 -10.12 -6.91 -24.87
N SER A 212 -9.66 -5.70 -24.59
CA SER A 212 -10.41 -4.49 -24.91
C SER A 212 -10.17 -3.99 -26.31
N ILE A 213 -9.05 -4.35 -26.96
CA ILE A 213 -8.70 -3.90 -28.32
C ILE A 213 -9.29 -4.85 -29.38
N LYS A 214 -9.47 -6.13 -29.04
CA LYS A 214 -10.18 -7.10 -29.90
C LYS A 214 -11.65 -6.75 -30.00
#